data_fa06e4b6b21ae65c5b746dac2064b6d2
#
_entry.id   fa06e4b6b21ae65c5b746dac2064b6d2
#
_cell.length_a   1.000
_cell.length_b   1.000
_cell.length_c   1.000
_cell.angle_alpha   90.00
_cell.angle_beta   90.00
_cell.angle_gamma   90.00
#
_symmetry.space_group_name_H-M   'P 1'
#
loop_
_entity.id
_entity.type
_entity.pdbx_description
1 polymer ?
#
loop_
_entity_poly.entity_id
_entity_poly.type
_entity_poly.pdbx_seq_one_letter_code
_entity_poly.pdbx_strand_id
1 'polypeptide(L)'
;LLFSLFILLLLNFSSFNLFEKINLMMTAVSSGGFFIKQKLFIFGQLDKFIVAICFLFSSLNIFILYEIFKFSKKYNFKEDIAIIVFSFCLSFAILLTFSQLDNFYNILLFVSTSISTSGITLNTSTKLPYVFVLLVLTFVGGSIFSTGGGFKMLRVMFFVKKFLIEVTKLLSPSVTLKKTIFGSLNTIKNSDYYTISLIFISYGFVLIAGCILLSFESLSFEDTFKVVFLTLNNTLPVNYLGDSFKFTDLSYISHFFLLIMMFLSKVYFISVLVFIKKVIWD
;
A
#
# COMPACT_ATOMS: atom_id res chain seq x y z
N LEU A 1 -1.82 -8.12 19.16
CA LEU A 1 -2.97 -8.12 20.07
C LEU A 1 -3.37 -6.70 20.48
N LEU A 2 -2.46 -5.83 21.00
CA LEU A 2 -2.77 -4.42 21.35
C LEU A 2 -3.32 -3.63 20.16
N PHE A 3 -2.72 -3.81 18.96
CA PHE A 3 -3.15 -3.13 17.75
C PHE A 3 -4.55 -3.56 17.29
N SER A 4 -4.87 -4.86 17.36
CA SER A 4 -6.20 -5.35 17.00
C SER A 4 -7.27 -4.89 18.00
N LEU A 5 -6.97 -4.85 19.28
CA LEU A 5 -7.87 -4.30 20.30
C LEU A 5 -8.13 -2.81 20.07
N PHE A 6 -7.10 -2.02 19.72
CA PHE A 6 -7.25 -0.60 19.42
C PHE A 6 -8.19 -0.37 18.22
N ILE A 7 -8.02 -1.12 17.12
CA ILE A 7 -8.91 -1.02 15.96
C ILE A 7 -10.34 -1.41 16.34
N LEU A 8 -10.51 -2.45 17.14
CA LEU A 8 -11.84 -2.88 17.59
C LEU A 8 -12.52 -1.82 18.46
N LEU A 9 -11.77 -1.14 19.32
CA LEU A 9 -12.29 -0.01 20.11
C LEU A 9 -12.74 1.16 19.19
N LEU A 10 -12.00 1.48 18.15
CA LEU A 10 -12.42 2.49 17.17
C LEU A 10 -13.71 2.07 16.45
N LEU A 11 -13.84 0.80 16.06
CA LEU A 11 -15.03 0.28 15.40
C LEU A 11 -16.26 0.23 16.32
N ASN A 12 -16.12 0.33 17.65
CA ASN A 12 -17.28 0.41 18.56
C ASN A 12 -18.09 1.69 18.39
N PHE A 13 -17.48 2.76 17.86
CA PHE A 13 -18.21 4.00 17.53
C PHE A 13 -19.00 3.91 16.23
N SER A 14 -18.92 2.81 15.49
CA SER A 14 -19.65 2.58 14.26
C SER A 14 -20.96 1.83 14.49
N SER A 15 -21.88 1.94 13.54
CA SER A 15 -23.20 1.27 13.57
C SER A 15 -23.16 -0.22 13.21
N PHE A 16 -21.97 -0.81 13.00
CA PHE A 16 -21.81 -2.21 12.58
C PHE A 16 -22.20 -3.24 13.65
N ASN A 17 -22.68 -4.39 13.20
CA ASN A 17 -22.88 -5.56 14.06
C ASN A 17 -21.54 -6.12 14.55
N LEU A 18 -21.53 -6.85 15.65
CA LEU A 18 -20.33 -7.38 16.28
C LEU A 18 -19.49 -8.25 15.30
N PHE A 19 -20.15 -9.09 14.51
CA PHE A 19 -19.50 -9.91 13.48
C PHE A 19 -18.82 -9.05 12.41
N GLU A 20 -19.47 -7.98 11.96
CA GLU A 20 -18.92 -7.05 10.97
C GLU A 20 -17.70 -6.28 11.53
N LYS A 21 -17.76 -5.87 12.83
CA LYS A 21 -16.65 -5.23 13.52
C LYS A 21 -15.42 -6.13 13.61
N ILE A 22 -15.62 -7.39 13.97
CA ILE A 22 -14.52 -8.37 14.04
C ILE A 22 -13.94 -8.60 12.65
N ASN A 23 -14.76 -8.77 11.64
CA ASN A 23 -14.32 -8.97 10.25
C ASN A 23 -13.51 -7.75 9.74
N LEU A 24 -14.04 -6.52 9.95
CA LEU A 24 -13.34 -5.28 9.60
C LEU A 24 -12.03 -5.13 10.37
N MET A 25 -11.99 -5.46 11.66
CA MET A 25 -10.78 -5.44 12.46
C MET A 25 -9.73 -6.40 11.88
N MET A 26 -10.12 -7.65 11.61
CA MET A 26 -9.21 -8.63 11.01
C MET A 26 -8.69 -8.18 9.65
N THR A 27 -9.57 -7.64 8.81
CA THR A 27 -9.22 -7.12 7.47
C THR A 27 -8.27 -5.94 7.57
N ALA A 28 -8.51 -5.00 8.47
CA ALA A 28 -7.64 -3.85 8.66
C ALA A 28 -6.26 -4.28 9.20
N VAL A 29 -6.20 -5.18 10.18
CA VAL A 29 -4.95 -5.67 10.76
C VAL A 29 -4.13 -6.48 9.76
N SER A 30 -4.77 -7.35 8.96
CA SER A 30 -4.07 -8.19 7.98
C SER A 30 -3.84 -7.51 6.63
N SER A 31 -4.48 -6.35 6.37
CA SER A 31 -4.62 -5.72 5.04
C SER A 31 -5.14 -6.70 3.98
N GLY A 32 -6.04 -7.63 4.38
CA GLY A 32 -6.48 -8.75 3.55
C GLY A 32 -7.61 -8.45 2.57
N GLY A 33 -8.31 -7.32 2.70
CA GLY A 33 -9.40 -6.91 1.80
C GLY A 33 -10.70 -7.72 1.89
N PHE A 34 -10.80 -8.66 2.82
CA PHE A 34 -12.00 -9.48 2.99
C PHE A 34 -13.11 -8.69 3.67
N PHE A 35 -14.15 -8.37 2.93
CA PHE A 35 -15.31 -7.68 3.45
C PHE A 35 -16.61 -8.19 2.79
N ILE A 36 -17.72 -8.13 3.53
CA ILE A 36 -19.05 -8.49 3.01
C ILE A 36 -19.50 -7.37 2.05
N LYS A 37 -19.27 -7.57 0.76
CA LYS A 37 -19.32 -6.61 -0.34
C LYS A 37 -20.62 -5.79 -0.43
N GLN A 38 -21.75 -6.38 -0.03
CA GLN A 38 -23.07 -5.76 -0.24
C GLN A 38 -23.40 -4.59 0.68
N LYS A 39 -22.68 -4.41 1.79
CA LYS A 39 -23.04 -3.41 2.82
C LYS A 39 -22.21 -2.13 2.85
N LEU A 40 -21.02 -2.11 2.23
CA LEU A 40 -20.14 -0.92 2.24
C LEU A 40 -20.79 0.33 1.62
N PHE A 41 -21.70 0.14 0.68
CA PHE A 41 -22.40 1.24 0.00
C PHE A 41 -23.47 1.91 0.83
N ILE A 42 -24.05 1.16 1.78
CA ILE A 42 -25.20 1.59 2.59
C ILE A 42 -24.75 2.37 3.83
N PHE A 43 -23.42 2.42 4.10
CA PHE A 43 -22.91 3.01 5.33
C PHE A 43 -23.10 4.52 5.41
N GLY A 44 -23.41 4.96 6.61
CA GLY A 44 -23.40 6.36 6.97
C GLY A 44 -22.03 7.01 6.76
N GLN A 45 -22.00 8.32 6.65
CA GLN A 45 -20.75 9.06 6.45
C GLN A 45 -19.79 8.86 7.62
N LEU A 46 -20.29 8.77 8.84
CA LEU A 46 -19.50 8.50 10.05
C LEU A 46 -18.84 7.10 10.01
N ASP A 47 -19.59 6.07 9.59
CA ASP A 47 -19.06 4.73 9.50
C ASP A 47 -17.90 4.62 8.49
N LYS A 48 -18.06 5.28 7.32
CA LYS A 48 -17.00 5.36 6.30
C LYS A 48 -15.75 6.07 6.83
N PHE A 49 -15.92 7.13 7.60
CA PHE A 49 -14.82 7.85 8.22
C PHE A 49 -14.08 6.99 9.25
N ILE A 50 -14.80 6.27 10.12
CA ILE A 50 -14.20 5.36 11.11
C ILE A 50 -13.41 4.25 10.42
N VAL A 51 -14.00 3.63 9.39
CA VAL A 51 -13.33 2.58 8.61
C VAL A 51 -12.07 3.14 7.93
N ALA A 52 -12.14 4.33 7.33
CA ALA A 52 -10.98 4.99 6.73
C ALA A 52 -9.84 5.20 7.74
N ILE A 53 -10.17 5.66 8.95
CA ILE A 53 -9.21 5.82 10.03
C ILE A 53 -8.58 4.47 10.42
N CYS A 54 -9.37 3.39 10.54
CA CYS A 54 -8.85 2.07 10.84
C CYS A 54 -7.83 1.59 9.79
N PHE A 55 -8.09 1.83 8.50
CA PHE A 55 -7.14 1.49 7.44
C PHE A 55 -5.92 2.42 7.40
N LEU A 56 -6.06 3.70 7.74
CA LEU A 56 -4.90 4.57 7.93
C LEU A 56 -4.01 4.06 9.05
N PHE A 57 -4.56 3.67 10.20
CA PHE A 57 -3.75 3.08 11.26
C PHE A 57 -3.04 1.80 10.84
N SER A 58 -3.66 0.96 10.01
CA SER A 58 -2.99 -0.24 9.49
C SER A 58 -1.84 0.05 8.53
N SER A 59 -1.85 1.21 7.89
CA SER A 59 -0.76 1.68 7.04
C SER A 59 0.42 2.28 7.82
N LEU A 60 0.23 2.58 9.10
CA LEU A 60 1.27 3.06 10.00
C LEU A 60 2.10 1.91 10.57
N ASN A 61 3.16 2.24 11.28
CA ASN A 61 3.98 1.25 11.95
C ASN A 61 3.19 0.52 13.06
N ILE A 62 3.16 -0.81 13.02
CA ILE A 62 2.47 -1.64 14.02
C ILE A 62 2.96 -1.34 15.45
N PHE A 63 4.24 -0.99 15.60
CA PHE A 63 4.83 -0.72 16.91
C PHE A 63 4.49 0.68 17.45
N ILE A 64 3.78 1.52 16.68
CA ILE A 64 3.46 2.90 17.09
C ILE A 64 2.74 2.94 18.45
N LEU A 65 1.77 2.07 18.66
CA LEU A 65 1.04 2.01 19.94
C LEU A 65 1.95 1.57 21.09
N TYR A 66 2.81 0.59 20.87
CA TYR A 66 3.76 0.13 21.87
C TYR A 66 4.73 1.24 22.29
N GLU A 67 5.26 2.00 21.32
CA GLU A 67 6.17 3.11 21.58
C GLU A 67 5.48 4.30 22.28
N ILE A 68 4.20 4.57 21.95
CA ILE A 68 3.40 5.56 22.66
C ILE A 68 3.21 5.16 24.14
N PHE A 69 2.81 3.90 24.40
CA PHE A 69 2.62 3.41 25.77
C PHE A 69 3.91 3.36 26.59
N LYS A 70 5.05 3.09 25.93
CA LYS A 70 6.37 3.06 26.58
C LYS A 70 6.95 4.45 26.79
N PHE A 71 6.30 5.52 26.31
CA PHE A 71 6.83 6.91 26.33
C PHE A 71 8.26 7.01 25.79
N SER A 72 8.62 6.22 24.79
CA SER A 72 9.95 6.15 24.23
C SER A 72 10.27 7.41 23.42
N LYS A 73 11.23 8.21 23.90
CA LYS A 73 11.72 9.40 23.16
C LYS A 73 12.57 9.03 21.91
N LYS A 74 12.87 7.74 21.71
CA LYS A 74 13.74 7.26 20.61
C LYS A 74 12.99 7.01 19.32
N TYR A 75 11.65 6.83 19.37
CA TYR A 75 10.86 6.54 18.19
C TYR A 75 10.70 7.80 17.31
N ASN A 76 10.90 7.63 16.00
CA ASN A 76 10.76 8.72 15.04
C ASN A 76 9.40 8.63 14.32
N PHE A 77 8.43 9.38 14.83
CA PHE A 77 7.07 9.45 14.29
C PHE A 77 6.95 10.16 12.93
N LYS A 78 8.04 10.71 12.39
CA LYS A 78 7.96 11.57 11.19
C LYS A 78 7.51 10.83 9.94
N GLU A 79 7.83 9.54 9.81
CA GLU A 79 7.34 8.71 8.70
C GLU A 79 5.82 8.53 8.80
N ASP A 80 5.32 8.17 9.98
CA ASP A 80 3.89 7.94 10.20
C ASP A 80 3.07 9.22 10.03
N ILE A 81 3.57 10.34 10.56
CA ILE A 81 2.97 11.66 10.37
C ILE A 81 2.94 12.02 8.87
N ALA A 82 4.03 11.75 8.14
CA ALA A 82 4.08 12.02 6.70
C ALA A 82 3.03 11.21 5.93
N ILE A 83 2.80 9.94 6.28
CA ILE A 83 1.76 9.11 5.66
C ILE A 83 0.36 9.68 5.93
N ILE A 84 0.09 10.09 7.17
CA ILE A 84 -1.20 10.69 7.55
C ILE A 84 -1.42 12.00 6.79
N VAL A 85 -0.45 12.91 6.82
CA VAL A 85 -0.55 14.20 6.12
C VAL A 85 -0.71 13.98 4.61
N PHE A 86 0.08 13.08 4.02
CA PHE A 86 0.00 12.74 2.61
C PHE A 86 -1.39 12.21 2.23
N SER A 87 -1.97 11.31 3.02
CA SER A 87 -3.30 10.75 2.78
C SER A 87 -4.41 11.81 2.81
N PHE A 88 -4.37 12.72 3.79
CA PHE A 88 -5.33 13.82 3.90
C PHE A 88 -5.15 14.87 2.79
N CYS A 89 -3.92 15.29 2.51
CA CYS A 89 -3.64 16.24 1.42
C CYS A 89 -4.09 15.68 0.06
N LEU A 90 -3.84 14.39 -0.19
CA LEU A 90 -4.21 13.75 -1.44
C LEU A 90 -5.73 13.56 -1.55
N SER A 91 -6.41 13.18 -0.47
CA SER A 91 -7.88 13.09 -0.47
C SER A 91 -8.52 14.46 -0.72
N PHE A 92 -7.96 15.53 -0.17
CA PHE A 92 -8.42 16.90 -0.40
C PHE A 92 -8.14 17.35 -1.84
N ALA A 93 -6.96 17.04 -2.40
CA ALA A 93 -6.62 17.34 -3.79
C ALA A 93 -7.57 16.62 -4.78
N ILE A 94 -7.90 15.35 -4.54
CA ILE A 94 -8.86 14.60 -5.35
C ILE A 94 -10.26 15.24 -5.24
N LEU A 95 -10.66 15.67 -4.07
CA LEU A 95 -11.93 16.35 -3.87
C LEU A 95 -12.03 17.65 -4.65
N LEU A 96 -10.96 18.46 -4.68
CA LEU A 96 -10.93 19.70 -5.44
C LEU A 96 -10.99 19.48 -6.96
N THR A 97 -10.34 18.40 -7.45
CA THR A 97 -10.31 18.10 -8.89
C THR A 97 -11.56 17.38 -9.39
N PHE A 98 -12.19 16.58 -8.55
CA PHE A 98 -13.33 15.71 -8.89
C PHE A 98 -14.55 15.92 -8.02
N SER A 99 -14.78 17.12 -7.50
CA SER A 99 -15.82 17.50 -6.54
C SER A 99 -17.25 17.12 -6.94
N GLN A 100 -17.52 16.93 -8.23
CA GLN A 100 -18.85 16.54 -8.73
C GLN A 100 -19.13 15.03 -8.62
N LEU A 101 -18.17 14.21 -8.22
CA LEU A 101 -18.26 12.76 -8.36
C LEU A 101 -18.47 12.03 -7.04
N ASP A 102 -17.88 12.50 -5.93
CA ASP A 102 -17.90 11.75 -4.66
C ASP A 102 -17.81 12.66 -3.42
N ASN A 103 -18.38 12.18 -2.31
CA ASN A 103 -18.25 12.83 -1.00
C ASN A 103 -16.82 12.63 -0.44
N PHE A 104 -16.32 13.60 0.33
CA PHE A 104 -15.01 13.54 0.98
C PHE A 104 -14.76 12.21 1.72
N TYR A 105 -15.75 11.67 2.41
CA TYR A 105 -15.65 10.41 3.15
C TYR A 105 -15.39 9.20 2.25
N ASN A 106 -15.96 9.18 1.04
CA ASN A 106 -15.70 8.13 0.05
C ASN A 106 -14.28 8.22 -0.47
N ILE A 107 -13.81 9.43 -0.77
CA ILE A 107 -12.45 9.67 -1.26
C ILE A 107 -11.42 9.32 -0.17
N LEU A 108 -11.65 9.72 1.08
CA LEU A 108 -10.77 9.40 2.20
C LEU A 108 -10.68 7.88 2.42
N LEU A 109 -11.81 7.18 2.36
CA LEU A 109 -11.84 5.73 2.47
C LEU A 109 -11.09 5.08 1.31
N PHE A 110 -11.27 5.55 0.07
CA PHE A 110 -10.53 5.08 -1.09
C PHE A 110 -9.01 5.26 -0.93
N VAL A 111 -8.56 6.43 -0.53
CA VAL A 111 -7.14 6.75 -0.32
C VAL A 111 -6.55 5.89 0.80
N SER A 112 -7.26 5.77 1.94
CA SER A 112 -6.80 4.99 3.09
C SER A 112 -6.68 3.49 2.78
N THR A 113 -7.67 2.92 2.09
CA THR A 113 -7.65 1.50 1.68
C THR A 113 -6.61 1.21 0.62
N SER A 114 -6.32 2.18 -0.26
CA SER A 114 -5.26 2.07 -1.27
C SER A 114 -3.87 2.10 -0.65
N ILE A 115 -3.59 3.02 0.29
CA ILE A 115 -2.29 3.10 0.99
C ILE A 115 -2.08 1.88 1.89
N SER A 116 -3.13 1.40 2.57
CA SER A 116 -3.05 0.18 3.38
C SER A 116 -2.96 -1.10 2.54
N THR A 117 -3.11 -0.98 1.22
CA THR A 117 -3.12 -2.10 0.26
C THR A 117 -4.17 -3.18 0.60
N SER A 118 -5.30 -2.78 1.17
CA SER A 118 -6.38 -3.71 1.54
C SER A 118 -7.25 -4.14 0.37
N GLY A 119 -7.28 -3.38 -0.73
CA GLY A 119 -8.06 -3.69 -1.92
C GLY A 119 -9.58 -3.54 -1.77
N ILE A 120 -10.04 -2.93 -0.67
CA ILE A 120 -11.47 -2.63 -0.50
C ILE A 120 -11.80 -1.39 -1.33
N THR A 121 -12.74 -1.53 -2.25
CA THR A 121 -13.11 -0.47 -3.18
C THR A 121 -14.60 -0.17 -3.11
N LEU A 122 -14.95 1.09 -3.37
CA LEU A 122 -16.32 1.53 -3.56
C LEU A 122 -16.68 1.37 -5.06
N ASN A 123 -17.94 1.10 -5.40
CA ASN A 123 -18.40 0.89 -6.79
C ASN A 123 -18.22 2.10 -7.72
N THR A 124 -17.92 3.28 -7.20
CA THR A 124 -17.74 4.52 -7.97
C THR A 124 -16.41 4.59 -8.72
N SER A 125 -15.54 3.62 -8.56
CA SER A 125 -14.12 3.71 -8.85
C SER A 125 -13.68 3.12 -10.19
N THR A 126 -14.60 2.79 -11.10
CA THR A 126 -14.25 2.30 -12.46
C THR A 126 -13.71 3.40 -13.39
N LYS A 127 -13.74 4.69 -12.94
CA LYS A 127 -13.23 5.79 -13.77
C LYS A 127 -11.70 5.75 -13.83
N LEU A 128 -11.13 5.91 -15.01
CA LEU A 128 -9.70 5.90 -15.30
C LEU A 128 -8.82 6.68 -14.29
N PRO A 129 -9.15 7.93 -13.88
CA PRO A 129 -8.31 8.66 -12.93
C PRO A 129 -8.20 7.99 -11.57
N TYR A 130 -9.28 7.35 -11.07
CA TYR A 130 -9.22 6.60 -9.80
C TYR A 130 -8.33 5.37 -9.88
N VAL A 131 -8.34 4.67 -11.02
CA VAL A 131 -7.47 3.50 -11.23
C VAL A 131 -6.01 3.92 -11.21
N PHE A 132 -5.65 5.02 -11.86
CA PHE A 132 -4.28 5.51 -11.86
C PHE A 132 -3.82 5.93 -10.45
N VAL A 133 -4.66 6.67 -9.73
CA VAL A 133 -4.37 7.06 -8.34
C VAL A 133 -4.21 5.82 -7.45
N LEU A 134 -5.06 4.80 -7.61
CA LEU A 134 -4.93 3.53 -6.92
C LEU A 134 -3.56 2.88 -7.16
N LEU A 135 -3.14 2.76 -8.42
CA LEU A 135 -1.86 2.16 -8.79
C LEU A 135 -0.69 2.90 -8.11
N VAL A 136 -0.70 4.22 -8.13
CA VAL A 136 0.35 5.03 -7.49
C VAL A 136 0.34 4.84 -5.97
N LEU A 137 -0.84 4.87 -5.33
CA LEU A 137 -0.95 4.75 -3.88
C LEU A 137 -0.58 3.36 -3.38
N THR A 138 -1.02 2.31 -4.07
CA THR A 138 -0.67 0.92 -3.72
C THR A 138 0.82 0.66 -3.92
N PHE A 139 1.45 1.29 -4.92
CA PHE A 139 2.91 1.22 -5.09
C PHE A 139 3.64 1.88 -3.92
N VAL A 140 3.26 3.11 -3.55
CA VAL A 140 3.86 3.81 -2.40
C VAL A 140 3.66 3.02 -1.11
N GLY A 141 2.45 2.50 -0.88
CA GLY A 141 2.12 1.71 0.31
C GLY A 141 2.27 2.47 1.62
N GLY A 142 2.22 1.72 2.73
CA GLY A 142 2.36 2.27 4.09
C GLY A 142 3.82 2.38 4.57
N SER A 143 3.99 2.50 5.90
CA SER A 143 5.31 2.50 6.55
C SER A 143 6.03 1.16 6.42
N ILE A 144 7.34 1.13 6.69
CA ILE A 144 8.14 -0.10 6.55
C ILE A 144 7.58 -1.24 7.41
N PHE A 145 7.19 -0.98 8.64
CA PHE A 145 6.64 -1.98 9.56
C PHE A 145 5.11 -2.03 9.56
N SER A 146 4.45 -1.54 8.52
CA SER A 146 3.00 -1.72 8.34
C SER A 146 2.67 -3.10 7.80
N THR A 147 1.43 -3.55 8.01
CA THR A 147 0.92 -4.83 7.49
C THR A 147 0.69 -4.84 5.99
N GLY A 148 0.58 -3.66 5.36
CA GLY A 148 0.33 -3.52 3.94
C GLY A 148 1.47 -4.02 3.05
N GLY A 149 1.16 -4.29 1.77
CA GLY A 149 2.11 -4.55 0.70
C GLY A 149 2.75 -3.26 0.15
N GLY A 150 3.14 -3.31 -1.11
CA GLY A 150 3.74 -2.18 -1.82
C GLY A 150 5.23 -1.99 -1.56
N PHE A 151 5.82 -1.01 -2.27
CA PHE A 151 7.25 -0.72 -2.21
C PHE A 151 7.69 -0.09 -0.89
N LYS A 152 6.76 0.50 -0.14
CA LYS A 152 6.88 1.21 1.14
C LYS A 152 7.35 2.66 1.02
N MET A 153 6.64 3.55 1.73
CA MET A 153 6.82 5.00 1.69
C MET A 153 8.27 5.43 1.91
N LEU A 154 8.96 4.86 2.90
CA LEU A 154 10.32 5.26 3.22
C LEU A 154 11.29 4.96 2.07
N ARG A 155 11.13 3.83 1.37
CA ARG A 155 11.98 3.49 0.21
C ARG A 155 11.74 4.46 -0.96
N VAL A 156 10.48 4.83 -1.20
CA VAL A 156 10.15 5.85 -2.21
C VAL A 156 10.81 7.17 -1.87
N MET A 157 10.75 7.60 -0.61
CA MET A 157 11.41 8.82 -0.15
C MET A 157 12.94 8.77 -0.29
N PHE A 158 13.56 7.59 -0.13
CA PHE A 158 14.99 7.40 -0.41
C PHE A 158 15.32 7.71 -1.88
N PHE A 159 14.53 7.17 -2.82
CA PHE A 159 14.74 7.44 -4.24
C PHE A 159 14.57 8.91 -4.59
N VAL A 160 13.47 9.51 -4.16
CA VAL A 160 13.19 10.93 -4.41
C VAL A 160 14.34 11.80 -3.87
N LYS A 161 14.81 11.52 -2.66
CA LYS A 161 15.90 12.28 -2.06
C LYS A 161 17.23 12.07 -2.78
N LYS A 162 17.55 10.85 -3.17
CA LYS A 162 18.76 10.56 -3.96
C LYS A 162 18.71 11.29 -5.29
N PHE A 163 17.58 11.22 -5.99
CA PHE A 163 17.37 11.95 -7.23
C PHE A 163 17.62 13.45 -7.05
N LEU A 164 16.99 14.07 -6.04
CA LEU A 164 17.20 15.49 -5.73
C LEU A 164 18.66 15.84 -5.43
N ILE A 165 19.37 14.98 -4.68
CA ILE A 165 20.80 15.16 -4.39
C ILE A 165 21.63 15.14 -5.68
N GLU A 166 21.38 14.17 -6.57
CA GLU A 166 22.16 14.07 -7.81
C GLU A 166 21.85 15.24 -8.76
N VAL A 167 20.57 15.64 -8.89
CA VAL A 167 20.19 16.82 -9.68
C VAL A 167 20.84 18.10 -9.14
N THR A 168 20.82 18.31 -7.82
CA THR A 168 21.46 19.51 -7.23
C THR A 168 22.97 19.51 -7.39
N LYS A 169 23.64 18.36 -7.36
CA LYS A 169 25.09 18.27 -7.66
C LYS A 169 25.41 18.63 -9.10
N LEU A 170 24.55 18.27 -10.05
CA LEU A 170 24.73 18.66 -11.46
C LEU A 170 24.62 20.17 -11.65
N LEU A 171 23.68 20.80 -10.93
CA LEU A 171 23.45 22.25 -11.01
C LEU A 171 24.46 23.07 -10.18
N SER A 172 24.88 22.56 -9.04
CA SER A 172 25.73 23.26 -8.06
C SER A 172 26.66 22.27 -7.35
N PRO A 173 27.84 21.97 -7.92
CA PRO A 173 28.77 20.96 -7.37
C PRO A 173 29.28 21.25 -5.96
N SER A 174 29.29 22.54 -5.54
CA SER A 174 29.78 22.96 -4.23
C SER A 174 28.76 22.80 -3.09
N VAL A 175 27.49 22.55 -3.39
CA VAL A 175 26.43 22.44 -2.38
C VAL A 175 26.37 21.03 -1.80
N THR A 176 26.55 20.93 -0.47
CA THR A 176 26.39 19.67 0.26
C THR A 176 25.00 19.61 0.89
N LEU A 177 24.11 18.77 0.34
CA LEU A 177 22.79 18.52 0.93
C LEU A 177 22.87 17.53 2.09
N LYS A 178 22.09 17.79 3.14
CA LYS A 178 21.97 16.86 4.28
C LYS A 178 21.44 15.50 3.84
N LYS A 179 22.19 14.44 4.07
CA LYS A 179 21.83 13.04 3.74
C LYS A 179 20.93 12.40 4.82
N THR A 180 19.95 13.15 5.34
CA THR A 180 19.02 12.64 6.37
C THR A 180 17.60 12.58 5.81
N ILE A 181 16.83 11.53 6.11
CA ILE A 181 15.41 11.42 5.80
C ILE A 181 14.62 11.56 7.10
N PHE A 182 13.52 12.31 7.08
CA PHE A 182 12.65 12.58 8.22
C PHE A 182 13.42 13.13 9.45
N GLY A 183 14.57 13.76 9.24
CA GLY A 183 15.39 14.31 10.35
C GLY A 183 15.97 13.22 11.26
N SER A 184 16.12 12.01 10.78
CA SER A 184 16.83 10.95 11.52
C SER A 184 18.26 11.36 11.80
N LEU A 185 18.77 11.02 13.01
CA LEU A 185 20.17 11.29 13.40
C LEU A 185 21.16 10.52 12.52
N ASN A 186 20.72 9.44 11.90
CA ASN A 186 21.55 8.59 11.06
C ASN A 186 21.64 9.15 9.64
N THR A 187 22.85 9.40 9.18
CA THR A 187 23.11 9.73 7.77
C THR A 187 22.88 8.51 6.90
N ILE A 188 22.22 8.71 5.76
CA ILE A 188 21.98 7.66 4.79
C ILE A 188 23.33 7.20 4.22
N LYS A 189 23.62 5.92 4.37
CA LYS A 189 24.82 5.28 3.82
C LYS A 189 24.61 4.96 2.33
N ASN A 190 25.67 4.93 1.55
CA ASN A 190 25.58 4.51 0.16
C ASN A 190 25.10 3.05 0.03
N SER A 191 25.44 2.17 0.99
CA SER A 191 24.94 0.80 1.06
C SER A 191 23.41 0.70 1.06
N ASP A 192 22.72 1.65 1.72
CA ASP A 192 21.26 1.64 1.81
C ASP A 192 20.62 1.90 0.44
N TYR A 193 21.26 2.79 -0.36
CA TYR A 193 20.81 3.03 -1.73
C TYR A 193 20.98 1.82 -2.64
N TYR A 194 22.13 1.11 -2.54
CA TYR A 194 22.32 -0.11 -3.33
C TYR A 194 21.29 -1.17 -2.99
N THR A 195 21.00 -1.36 -1.71
CA THR A 195 19.98 -2.31 -1.26
C THR A 195 18.59 -1.95 -1.79
N ILE A 196 18.20 -0.67 -1.70
CA ILE A 196 16.89 -0.21 -2.17
C ILE A 196 16.80 -0.28 -3.70
N SER A 197 17.88 0.06 -4.44
CA SER A 197 17.89 -0.06 -5.89
C SER A 197 17.78 -1.52 -6.35
N LEU A 198 18.40 -2.46 -5.63
CA LEU A 198 18.28 -3.88 -5.91
C LEU A 198 16.86 -4.38 -5.73
N ILE A 199 16.17 -3.93 -4.66
CA ILE A 199 14.73 -4.25 -4.45
C ILE A 199 13.88 -3.70 -5.60
N PHE A 200 14.14 -2.46 -6.03
CA PHE A 200 13.39 -1.85 -7.13
C PHE A 200 13.57 -2.60 -8.45
N ILE A 201 14.80 -2.99 -8.76
CA ILE A 201 15.11 -3.77 -9.97
C ILE A 201 14.43 -5.14 -9.89
N SER A 202 14.54 -5.85 -8.75
CA SER A 202 13.88 -7.14 -8.56
C SER A 202 12.35 -7.05 -8.65
N TYR A 203 11.75 -5.98 -8.13
CA TYR A 203 10.33 -5.70 -8.29
C TYR A 203 9.95 -5.56 -9.78
N GLY A 204 10.73 -4.81 -10.56
CA GLY A 204 10.52 -4.65 -12.00
C GLY A 204 10.63 -5.98 -12.77
N PHE A 205 11.63 -6.81 -12.44
CA PHE A 205 11.77 -8.13 -13.05
C PHE A 205 10.56 -9.03 -12.78
N VAL A 206 10.08 -9.08 -11.54
CA VAL A 206 8.91 -9.91 -11.19
C VAL A 206 7.64 -9.37 -11.87
N LEU A 207 7.49 -8.04 -11.98
CA LEU A 207 6.39 -7.43 -12.71
C LEU A 207 6.40 -7.82 -14.19
N ILE A 208 7.54 -7.70 -14.86
CA ILE A 208 7.69 -8.07 -16.28
C ILE A 208 7.42 -9.58 -16.47
N ALA A 209 8.00 -10.43 -15.62
CA ALA A 209 7.76 -11.87 -15.67
C ALA A 209 6.28 -12.22 -15.50
N GLY A 210 5.58 -11.52 -14.59
CA GLY A 210 4.14 -11.66 -14.39
C GLY A 210 3.32 -11.26 -15.61
N CYS A 211 3.65 -10.13 -16.24
CA CYS A 211 2.98 -9.69 -17.45
C CYS A 211 3.18 -10.69 -18.62
N ILE A 212 4.39 -11.24 -18.76
CA ILE A 212 4.68 -12.26 -19.77
C ILE A 212 3.84 -13.52 -19.53
N LEU A 213 3.80 -14.02 -18.29
CA LEU A 213 3.04 -15.23 -17.98
C LEU A 213 1.53 -15.05 -18.18
N LEU A 214 0.97 -13.92 -17.74
CA LEU A 214 -0.46 -13.64 -17.92
C LEU A 214 -0.82 -13.24 -19.37
N SER A 215 0.15 -12.87 -20.21
CA SER A 215 -0.11 -12.61 -21.64
C SER A 215 -0.52 -13.84 -22.43
N PHE A 216 -0.28 -15.05 -21.90
CA PHE A 216 -0.79 -16.31 -22.49
C PHE A 216 -2.28 -16.52 -22.24
N GLU A 217 -2.87 -15.76 -21.31
CA GLU A 217 -4.31 -15.71 -21.12
C GLU A 217 -4.94 -14.73 -22.10
N SER A 218 -6.23 -14.88 -22.40
CA SER A 218 -6.97 -14.03 -23.35
C SER A 218 -7.32 -12.64 -22.79
N LEU A 219 -6.39 -12.03 -22.00
CA LEU A 219 -6.60 -10.73 -21.34
C LEU A 219 -6.07 -9.58 -22.20
N SER A 220 -6.69 -8.40 -22.09
CA SER A 220 -6.13 -7.19 -22.66
C SER A 220 -4.80 -6.83 -21.94
N PHE A 221 -3.91 -6.12 -22.63
CA PHE A 221 -2.65 -5.68 -22.03
C PHE A 221 -2.89 -4.83 -20.77
N GLU A 222 -3.91 -3.97 -20.82
CA GLU A 222 -4.26 -3.10 -19.69
C GLU A 222 -4.69 -3.91 -18.47
N ASP A 223 -5.56 -4.91 -18.66
CA ASP A 223 -6.03 -5.78 -17.57
C ASP A 223 -4.89 -6.65 -17.03
N THR A 224 -4.06 -7.21 -17.91
CA THR A 224 -2.87 -7.97 -17.53
C THR A 224 -1.95 -7.15 -16.63
N PHE A 225 -1.62 -5.91 -17.04
CA PHE A 225 -0.77 -5.03 -16.25
C PHE A 225 -1.42 -4.68 -14.90
N LYS A 226 -2.72 -4.35 -14.87
CA LYS A 226 -3.44 -4.04 -13.63
C LYS A 226 -3.44 -5.23 -12.66
N VAL A 227 -3.76 -6.44 -13.17
CA VAL A 227 -3.78 -7.66 -12.36
C VAL A 227 -2.41 -7.91 -11.74
N VAL A 228 -1.35 -7.94 -12.55
CA VAL A 228 0.01 -8.22 -12.08
C VAL A 228 0.48 -7.17 -11.10
N PHE A 229 0.29 -5.89 -11.41
CA PHE A 229 0.74 -4.79 -10.57
C PHE A 229 0.02 -4.79 -9.21
N LEU A 230 -1.29 -5.00 -9.21
CA LEU A 230 -2.07 -5.01 -7.98
C LEU A 230 -1.78 -6.24 -7.13
N THR A 231 -1.63 -7.42 -7.73
CA THR A 231 -1.22 -8.64 -7.01
C THR A 231 0.16 -8.50 -6.40
N LEU A 232 1.11 -7.91 -7.14
CA LEU A 232 2.45 -7.66 -6.63
C LEU A 232 2.46 -6.66 -5.46
N ASN A 233 1.48 -5.78 -5.36
CA ASN A 233 1.27 -4.89 -4.21
C ASN A 233 0.34 -5.49 -3.15
N ASN A 234 -0.05 -6.78 -3.30
CA ASN A 234 -0.99 -7.47 -2.42
C ASN A 234 -2.36 -6.78 -2.31
N THR A 235 -2.77 -6.13 -3.37
CA THR A 235 -4.12 -5.60 -3.56
C THR A 235 -4.71 -6.28 -4.78
N LEU A 236 -5.96 -6.69 -4.73
CA LEU A 236 -6.64 -7.17 -5.92
C LEU A 236 -8.08 -6.68 -5.94
N PRO A 237 -8.33 -5.40 -6.17
CA PRO A 237 -9.68 -4.88 -6.24
C PRO A 237 -10.34 -5.30 -7.55
N VAL A 238 -11.09 -6.38 -7.51
CA VAL A 238 -11.83 -6.93 -8.67
C VAL A 238 -12.65 -5.87 -9.40
N ASN A 239 -13.18 -4.90 -8.67
CA ASN A 239 -14.02 -3.85 -9.23
C ASN A 239 -13.29 -2.88 -10.19
N TYR A 240 -11.95 -2.88 -10.21
CA TYR A 240 -11.15 -2.05 -11.12
C TYR A 240 -10.73 -2.77 -12.40
N LEU A 241 -10.99 -4.09 -12.48
CA LEU A 241 -10.58 -4.93 -13.60
C LEU A 241 -11.63 -4.99 -14.71
N GLY A 242 -12.75 -4.26 -14.57
CA GLY A 242 -13.87 -4.29 -15.51
C GLY A 242 -14.80 -5.50 -15.31
N ASP A 243 -16.00 -5.41 -15.88
CA ASP A 243 -17.02 -6.45 -15.74
C ASP A 243 -16.69 -7.72 -16.55
N SER A 244 -15.75 -7.61 -17.50
CA SER A 244 -15.31 -8.72 -18.37
C SER A 244 -14.30 -9.65 -17.69
N PHE A 245 -13.65 -9.21 -16.63
CA PHE A 245 -12.61 -10.01 -15.96
C PHE A 245 -13.19 -10.87 -14.83
N LYS A 246 -13.06 -12.18 -14.98
CA LYS A 246 -13.38 -13.15 -13.93
C LYS A 246 -12.14 -13.96 -13.59
N PHE A 247 -11.78 -14.01 -12.33
CA PHE A 247 -10.67 -14.86 -11.87
C PHE A 247 -10.90 -16.33 -12.18
N THR A 248 -12.15 -16.78 -12.20
CA THR A 248 -12.51 -18.17 -12.51
C THR A 248 -12.11 -18.63 -13.91
N ASP A 249 -11.92 -17.69 -14.82
CA ASP A 249 -11.61 -17.98 -16.22
C ASP A 249 -10.11 -18.14 -16.48
N LEU A 250 -9.27 -17.83 -15.49
CA LEU A 250 -7.82 -18.01 -15.56
C LEU A 250 -7.43 -19.48 -15.43
N SER A 251 -6.31 -19.86 -16.06
CA SER A 251 -5.73 -21.19 -15.90
C SER A 251 -5.20 -21.44 -14.48
N TYR A 252 -5.08 -22.70 -14.07
CA TYR A 252 -4.51 -23.08 -12.76
C TYR A 252 -3.07 -22.58 -12.59
N ILE A 253 -2.29 -22.55 -13.66
CA ILE A 253 -0.90 -22.07 -13.65
C ILE A 253 -0.87 -20.58 -13.30
N SER A 254 -1.74 -19.79 -13.93
CA SER A 254 -1.85 -18.35 -13.66
C SER A 254 -2.30 -18.07 -12.23
N HIS A 255 -3.25 -18.82 -11.69
CA HIS A 255 -3.64 -18.71 -10.28
C HIS A 255 -2.48 -19.00 -9.33
N PHE A 256 -1.73 -20.09 -9.57
CA PHE A 256 -0.59 -20.45 -8.74
C PHE A 256 0.50 -19.38 -8.79
N PHE A 257 0.75 -18.82 -9.96
CA PHE A 257 1.71 -17.74 -10.12
C PHE A 257 1.28 -16.45 -9.39
N LEU A 258 0.01 -16.06 -9.49
CA LEU A 258 -0.52 -14.91 -8.74
C LEU A 258 -0.41 -15.10 -7.22
N LEU A 259 -0.62 -16.32 -6.72
CA LEU A 259 -0.39 -16.63 -5.30
C LEU A 259 1.08 -16.44 -4.90
N ILE A 260 2.03 -16.89 -5.73
CA ILE A 260 3.46 -16.65 -5.48
C ILE A 260 3.76 -15.15 -5.46
N MET A 261 3.21 -14.37 -6.38
CA MET A 261 3.38 -12.91 -6.42
C MET A 261 2.87 -12.23 -5.13
N MET A 262 1.68 -12.62 -4.64
CA MET A 262 1.13 -12.11 -3.39
C MET A 262 2.02 -12.48 -2.19
N PHE A 263 2.56 -13.69 -2.17
CA PHE A 263 3.50 -14.14 -1.14
C PHE A 263 4.79 -13.32 -1.17
N LEU A 264 5.38 -13.12 -2.35
CA LEU A 264 6.58 -12.28 -2.53
C LEU A 264 6.37 -10.84 -2.05
N SER A 265 5.18 -10.32 -2.24
CA SER A 265 4.80 -8.98 -1.75
C SER A 265 4.80 -8.87 -0.23
N LYS A 266 4.35 -9.91 0.48
CA LYS A 266 4.29 -9.92 1.96
C LYS A 266 5.64 -10.22 2.60
N VAL A 267 6.39 -11.17 2.03
CA VAL A 267 7.72 -11.52 2.50
C VAL A 267 8.70 -10.59 1.80
N TYR A 268 9.30 -9.67 2.53
CA TYR A 268 10.25 -8.71 1.95
C TYR A 268 11.12 -9.33 0.86
N PHE A 269 11.16 -8.74 -0.34
CA PHE A 269 11.96 -9.22 -1.48
C PHE A 269 13.39 -9.59 -1.12
N ILE A 270 14.04 -8.82 -0.23
CA ILE A 270 15.40 -9.11 0.24
C ILE A 270 15.48 -10.47 0.93
N SER A 271 14.50 -10.79 1.80
CA SER A 271 14.50 -12.06 2.53
C SER A 271 14.40 -13.24 1.58
N VAL A 272 13.60 -13.10 0.52
CA VAL A 272 13.47 -14.12 -0.52
C VAL A 272 14.76 -14.25 -1.33
N LEU A 273 15.37 -13.13 -1.73
CA LEU A 273 16.66 -13.15 -2.46
C LEU A 273 17.79 -13.79 -1.62
N VAL A 274 17.86 -13.47 -0.33
CA VAL A 274 18.83 -14.08 0.59
C VAL A 274 18.56 -15.57 0.75
N PHE A 275 17.28 -15.97 0.87
CA PHE A 275 16.90 -17.38 0.94
C PHE A 275 17.27 -18.14 -0.34
N ILE A 276 16.96 -17.60 -1.50
CA ILE A 276 17.31 -18.19 -2.80
C ILE A 276 18.84 -18.33 -2.93
N LYS A 277 19.59 -17.27 -2.56
CA LYS A 277 21.06 -17.35 -2.57
C LYS A 277 21.55 -18.50 -1.69
N LYS A 278 21.03 -18.62 -0.48
CA LYS A 278 21.44 -19.68 0.45
C LYS A 278 21.10 -21.09 -0.04
N VAL A 279 19.97 -21.26 -0.72
CA VAL A 279 19.54 -22.56 -1.26
C VAL A 279 20.33 -22.98 -2.51
N ILE A 280 20.74 -22.00 -3.34
CA ILE A 280 21.42 -22.30 -4.61
C ILE A 280 22.95 -22.35 -4.47
N TRP A 281 23.52 -21.58 -3.52
CA TRP A 281 24.97 -21.37 -3.43
C TRP A 281 25.63 -21.96 -2.17
N ASP A 282 24.87 -22.35 -1.17
CA ASP A 282 25.33 -23.12 0.00
C ASP A 282 24.81 -24.56 -0.09
#